data_b2c440a35197c59defb408dfefd622b0
#
_entry.id   b2c440a35197c59defb408dfefd622b0
#
_cell.length_a   1.000
_cell.length_b   1.000
_cell.length_c   1.000
_cell.angle_alpha   90.00
_cell.angle_beta   90.00
_cell.angle_gamma   90.00
#
_symmetry.space_group_name_H-M   'P 1'
#
loop_
_entity.id
_entity.type
_entity.pdbx_description
1 polymer ?
#
loop_
_entity_poly.entity_id
_entity_poly.type
_entity_poly.pdbx_seq_one_letter_code
_entity_poly.pdbx_strand_id
1 'polypeptide(L)'
;AEGRLQRVYGGAVGMESEQPKRVVSSRIDDYRDQKLLIARKAYDLVEDGQTVFLDISSTNLYLADLFASGPKWAIVVSNMLDVVRKVAAGKNVEAQCPGGKVNLELSGFVGATTAQALSRMRFDISFLGTLELNVADDCVSTFDMEDGTIKQTVLANSRKSYLVADSHKFHTRGNYCYARLSDFTGIVTDSIDDKRRAEIVGLGIDVL
;
A
#
# COMPACT_ATOMS: atom_id res chain seq x y z
N ALA A 1 -26.96 -8.15 0.87
CA ALA A 1 -26.00 -9.13 1.36
C ALA A 1 -26.33 -10.50 0.76
N GLU A 2 -25.79 -10.80 -0.41
CA GLU A 2 -25.85 -12.15 -0.97
C GLU A 2 -24.57 -12.87 -0.55
N GLY A 3 -24.65 -13.54 0.62
CA GLY A 3 -23.63 -14.49 1.05
C GLY A 3 -23.65 -15.70 0.12
N ARG A 4 -22.61 -15.88 -0.68
CA ARG A 4 -22.43 -17.09 -1.48
C ARG A 4 -22.08 -18.24 -0.55
N LEU A 5 -23.02 -19.16 -0.35
CA LEU A 5 -22.85 -20.42 0.36
C LEU A 5 -22.60 -21.54 -0.65
N GLN A 6 -21.57 -22.32 -0.46
CA GLN A 6 -21.35 -23.54 -1.24
C GLN A 6 -21.99 -24.73 -0.50
N ARG A 7 -22.90 -25.43 -1.17
CA ARG A 7 -23.59 -26.61 -0.62
C ARG A 7 -22.63 -27.80 -0.64
N VAL A 8 -22.34 -28.37 0.53
CA VAL A 8 -21.57 -29.61 0.68
C VAL A 8 -22.44 -30.69 1.29
N TYR A 9 -22.02 -31.96 1.16
CA TYR A 9 -22.76 -33.09 1.72
C TYR A 9 -22.77 -32.97 3.26
N GLY A 10 -23.94 -32.61 3.83
CA GLY A 10 -24.10 -32.43 5.27
C GLY A 10 -24.18 -30.99 5.78
N GLY A 11 -24.20 -29.98 4.89
CA GLY A 11 -24.33 -28.58 5.32
C GLY A 11 -23.99 -27.56 4.23
N ALA A 12 -23.92 -26.28 4.61
CA ALA A 12 -23.43 -25.20 3.78
C ALA A 12 -22.17 -24.64 4.43
N VAL A 13 -21.10 -24.55 3.66
CA VAL A 13 -19.86 -23.86 4.07
C VAL A 13 -19.89 -22.48 3.44
N GLY A 14 -19.67 -21.42 4.24
CA GLY A 14 -19.43 -20.09 3.71
C GLY A 14 -18.22 -20.17 2.79
N MET A 15 -18.27 -19.50 1.62
CA MET A 15 -17.05 -19.34 0.82
C MET A 15 -16.02 -18.68 1.73
N GLU A 16 -15.00 -19.44 2.12
CA GLU A 16 -13.83 -18.88 2.80
C GLU A 16 -13.34 -17.70 1.96
N SER A 17 -13.24 -16.54 2.59
CA SER A 17 -12.49 -15.44 1.99
C SER A 17 -11.12 -16.02 1.67
N GLU A 18 -10.71 -16.00 0.41
CA GLU A 18 -9.37 -16.47 0.00
C GLU A 18 -8.36 -15.90 1.00
N GLN A 19 -7.62 -16.78 1.66
CA GLN A 19 -6.57 -16.30 2.57
C GLN A 19 -5.57 -15.52 1.73
N PRO A 20 -5.37 -14.24 2.01
CA PRO A 20 -4.52 -13.43 1.17
C PRO A 20 -3.09 -13.97 1.20
N LYS A 21 -2.50 -14.07 0.03
CA LYS A 21 -1.11 -14.53 -0.14
C LYS A 21 -0.16 -13.59 0.62
N ARG A 22 0.58 -14.09 1.60
CA ARG A 22 1.53 -13.28 2.41
C ARG A 22 2.75 -12.85 1.60
N VAL A 23 3.26 -13.73 0.77
CA VAL A 23 4.44 -13.48 -0.06
C VAL A 23 4.13 -12.43 -1.12
N VAL A 24 4.84 -11.30 -1.12
CA VAL A 24 4.59 -10.18 -2.04
C VAL A 24 4.80 -10.58 -3.50
N SER A 25 5.84 -11.35 -3.80
CA SER A 25 6.14 -11.79 -5.16
C SER A 25 5.02 -12.61 -5.79
N SER A 26 4.28 -13.39 -5.00
CA SER A 26 3.15 -14.18 -5.51
C SER A 26 1.90 -13.34 -5.86
N ARG A 27 1.90 -12.05 -5.50
CA ARG A 27 0.80 -11.11 -5.75
C ARG A 27 1.08 -10.10 -6.84
N ILE A 28 2.28 -10.10 -7.42
CA ILE A 28 2.68 -9.06 -8.39
C ILE A 28 1.71 -9.05 -9.56
N ASP A 29 1.47 -10.20 -10.18
CA ASP A 29 0.64 -10.31 -11.38
C ASP A 29 -0.88 -10.38 -11.08
N ASP A 30 -1.26 -10.59 -9.82
CA ASP A 30 -2.66 -10.55 -9.42
C ASP A 30 -3.18 -9.10 -9.61
N TYR A 31 -4.31 -8.92 -10.31
CA TYR A 31 -4.91 -7.60 -10.56
C TYR A 31 -3.95 -6.58 -11.20
N ARG A 32 -3.16 -7.04 -12.16
CA ARG A 32 -2.08 -6.25 -12.78
C ARG A 32 -2.57 -4.93 -13.38
N ASP A 33 -3.65 -4.96 -14.16
CA ASP A 33 -4.17 -3.78 -14.85
C ASP A 33 -4.69 -2.73 -13.86
N GLN A 34 -5.33 -3.17 -12.79
CA GLN A 34 -5.78 -2.32 -11.68
C GLN A 34 -4.58 -1.63 -11.01
N LYS A 35 -3.53 -2.39 -10.69
CA LYS A 35 -2.31 -1.84 -10.07
C LYS A 35 -1.58 -0.86 -10.98
N LEU A 36 -1.54 -1.13 -12.28
CA LEU A 36 -0.97 -0.19 -13.27
C LEU A 36 -1.76 1.12 -13.31
N LEU A 37 -3.10 1.05 -13.28
CA LEU A 37 -3.95 2.24 -13.23
C LEU A 37 -3.70 3.03 -11.94
N ILE A 38 -3.68 2.37 -10.79
CA ILE A 38 -3.40 2.98 -9.48
C ILE A 38 -2.01 3.62 -9.48
N ALA A 39 -0.99 2.91 -9.98
CA ALA A 39 0.37 3.43 -10.03
C ALA A 39 0.47 4.71 -10.88
N ARG A 40 -0.23 4.80 -12.02
CA ARG A 40 -0.28 6.01 -12.85
C ARG A 40 -0.91 7.17 -12.10
N LYS A 41 -2.09 6.97 -11.50
CA LYS A 41 -2.76 7.99 -10.68
C LYS A 41 -1.86 8.46 -9.53
N ALA A 42 -1.20 7.52 -8.83
CA ALA A 42 -0.28 7.84 -7.74
C ALA A 42 0.95 8.63 -8.24
N TYR A 43 1.52 8.25 -9.39
CA TYR A 43 2.63 8.98 -10.00
C TYR A 43 2.25 10.42 -10.35
N ASP A 44 1.04 10.66 -10.85
CA ASP A 44 0.55 12.00 -11.21
C ASP A 44 0.44 12.94 -10.00
N LEU A 45 0.25 12.41 -8.78
CA LEU A 45 0.20 13.19 -7.53
C LEU A 45 1.56 13.72 -7.08
N VAL A 46 2.66 13.17 -7.59
CA VAL A 46 4.01 13.56 -7.18
C VAL A 46 4.48 14.77 -7.99
N GLU A 47 5.05 15.73 -7.29
CA GLU A 47 5.70 16.92 -7.87
C GLU A 47 7.22 16.74 -7.91
N ASP A 48 7.88 17.43 -8.83
CA ASP A 48 9.35 17.43 -8.92
C ASP A 48 10.00 17.94 -7.63
N GLY A 49 11.05 17.27 -7.20
CA GLY A 49 11.81 17.64 -6.01
C GLY A 49 11.32 17.04 -4.71
N GLN A 50 10.21 16.32 -4.73
CA GLN A 50 9.63 15.72 -3.52
C GLN A 50 10.40 14.51 -3.01
N THR A 51 10.38 14.34 -1.69
CA THR A 51 10.77 13.11 -1.00
C THR A 51 9.53 12.21 -0.88
N VAL A 52 9.57 11.10 -1.60
CA VAL A 52 8.47 10.14 -1.74
C VAL A 52 8.79 8.86 -0.98
N PHE A 53 7.86 8.35 -0.19
CA PHE A 53 7.99 7.02 0.39
C PHE A 53 7.11 6.00 -0.34
N LEU A 54 7.70 4.89 -0.74
CA LEU A 54 7.00 3.72 -1.30
C LEU A 54 7.17 2.55 -0.34
N ASP A 55 6.08 2.08 0.25
CA ASP A 55 6.14 0.96 1.18
C ASP A 55 6.19 -0.41 0.48
N ILE A 56 6.25 -1.46 1.28
CA ILE A 56 6.17 -2.85 0.82
C ILE A 56 4.77 -3.12 0.26
N SER A 57 4.65 -3.06 -1.07
CA SER A 57 3.40 -3.30 -1.79
C SER A 57 3.66 -3.75 -3.22
N SER A 58 2.92 -4.75 -3.71
CA SER A 58 2.99 -5.14 -5.13
C SER A 58 2.52 -4.03 -6.07
N THR A 59 1.67 -3.11 -5.63
CA THR A 59 1.26 -1.91 -6.39
C THR A 59 2.41 -0.92 -6.53
N ASN A 60 3.19 -0.73 -5.46
CA ASN A 60 4.35 0.18 -5.46
C ASN A 60 5.48 -0.29 -6.38
N LEU A 61 5.54 -1.57 -6.75
CA LEU A 61 6.48 -2.05 -7.77
C LEU A 61 6.20 -1.44 -9.15
N TYR A 62 4.93 -1.26 -9.51
CA TYR A 62 4.54 -0.57 -10.75
C TYR A 62 4.78 0.94 -10.67
N LEU A 63 4.58 1.53 -9.50
CA LEU A 63 4.92 2.94 -9.28
C LEU A 63 6.43 3.16 -9.36
N ALA A 64 7.25 2.24 -8.85
CA ALA A 64 8.70 2.26 -8.98
C ALA A 64 9.17 2.19 -10.45
N ASP A 65 8.48 1.41 -11.31
CA ASP A 65 8.78 1.36 -12.74
C ASP A 65 8.53 2.73 -13.41
N LEU A 66 7.47 3.45 -13.00
CA LEU A 66 7.18 4.80 -13.50
C LEU A 66 8.25 5.81 -13.06
N PHE A 67 8.74 5.73 -11.83
CA PHE A 67 9.86 6.55 -11.37
C PHE A 67 11.15 6.24 -12.12
N ALA A 68 11.45 4.97 -12.35
CA ALA A 68 12.66 4.56 -13.03
C ALA A 68 12.72 5.02 -14.51
N SER A 69 11.55 5.08 -15.17
CA SER A 69 11.45 5.39 -16.61
C SER A 69 10.92 6.80 -16.91
N GLY A 70 10.33 7.47 -15.93
CA GLY A 70 9.65 8.74 -16.10
C GLY A 70 10.57 9.97 -16.02
N PRO A 71 10.04 11.16 -16.34
CA PRO A 71 10.80 12.39 -16.33
C PRO A 71 10.92 13.05 -14.95
N LYS A 72 10.06 12.72 -13.99
CA LYS A 72 10.01 13.39 -12.69
C LYS A 72 11.30 13.16 -11.88
N TRP A 73 11.81 14.24 -11.31
CA TRP A 73 12.90 14.16 -10.34
C TRP A 73 12.33 14.02 -8.92
N ALA A 74 12.78 12.99 -8.19
CA ALA A 74 12.36 12.77 -6.82
C ALA A 74 13.41 11.98 -6.03
N ILE A 75 13.39 12.15 -4.70
CA ILE A 75 14.06 11.23 -3.78
C ILE A 75 13.05 10.18 -3.36
N VAL A 76 13.26 8.94 -3.79
CA VAL A 76 12.37 7.82 -3.48
C VAL A 76 12.99 6.97 -2.37
N VAL A 77 12.33 6.95 -1.23
CA VAL A 77 12.70 6.12 -0.08
C VAL A 77 11.80 4.90 -0.05
N SER A 78 12.36 3.73 0.14
CA SER A 78 11.56 2.52 0.29
C SER A 78 12.22 1.52 1.23
N ASN A 79 11.39 0.81 1.99
CA ASN A 79 11.82 -0.36 2.75
C ASN A 79 11.65 -1.68 1.96
N MET A 80 11.22 -1.63 0.69
CA MET A 80 11.10 -2.79 -0.18
C MET A 80 12.32 -2.92 -1.11
N LEU A 81 13.03 -4.03 -1.05
CA LEU A 81 14.25 -4.28 -1.84
C LEU A 81 14.03 -4.14 -3.35
N ASP A 82 12.95 -4.70 -3.86
CA ASP A 82 12.65 -4.65 -5.29
C ASP A 82 12.29 -3.24 -5.77
N VAL A 83 11.62 -2.43 -4.94
CA VAL A 83 11.36 -1.02 -5.23
C VAL A 83 12.68 -0.26 -5.31
N VAL A 84 13.54 -0.39 -4.30
CA VAL A 84 14.86 0.28 -4.28
C VAL A 84 15.67 -0.08 -5.52
N ARG A 85 15.74 -1.36 -5.87
CA ARG A 85 16.47 -1.84 -7.05
C ARG A 85 15.93 -1.24 -8.36
N LYS A 86 14.59 -1.18 -8.51
CA LYS A 86 13.96 -0.60 -9.70
C LYS A 86 14.25 0.90 -9.81
N VAL A 87 14.01 1.64 -8.74
CA VAL A 87 14.21 3.10 -8.70
C VAL A 87 15.68 3.46 -8.94
N ALA A 88 16.62 2.70 -8.35
CA ALA A 88 18.07 2.94 -8.53
C ALA A 88 18.56 2.76 -9.99
N ALA A 89 17.77 2.13 -10.85
CA ALA A 89 18.06 2.04 -12.28
C ALA A 89 17.60 3.28 -13.06
N GLY A 90 16.82 4.18 -12.45
CA GLY A 90 16.32 5.41 -13.06
C GLY A 90 17.39 6.49 -13.14
N LYS A 91 17.20 7.43 -14.09
CA LYS A 91 18.16 8.53 -14.31
C LYS A 91 17.81 9.81 -13.55
N ASN A 92 16.53 10.01 -13.30
CA ASN A 92 16.00 11.26 -12.71
C ASN A 92 15.56 11.09 -11.25
N VAL A 93 15.92 9.97 -10.61
CA VAL A 93 15.48 9.65 -9.25
C VAL A 93 16.68 9.23 -8.40
N GLU A 94 16.65 9.61 -7.13
CA GLU A 94 17.57 9.11 -6.13
C GLU A 94 16.86 8.05 -5.29
N ALA A 95 17.44 6.86 -5.19
CA ALA A 95 16.90 5.76 -4.39
C ALA A 95 17.57 5.73 -3.00
N GLN A 96 16.76 5.73 -1.95
CA GLN A 96 17.24 5.60 -0.58
C GLN A 96 16.54 4.42 0.12
N CYS A 97 17.24 3.79 1.06
CA CYS A 97 16.73 2.65 1.80
C CYS A 97 17.17 2.75 3.28
N PRO A 98 16.25 2.51 4.24
CA PRO A 98 16.56 2.65 5.66
C PRO A 98 17.49 1.56 6.20
N GLY A 99 17.58 0.41 5.51
CA GLY A 99 18.24 -0.78 6.01
C GLY A 99 17.48 -1.45 7.18
N GLY A 100 18.06 -2.51 7.74
CA GLY A 100 17.49 -3.24 8.88
C GLY A 100 17.40 -4.75 8.67
N LYS A 101 16.49 -5.41 9.41
CA LYS A 101 16.21 -6.85 9.29
C LYS A 101 15.42 -7.12 8.02
N VAL A 102 15.88 -8.05 7.21
CA VAL A 102 15.17 -8.47 5.99
C VAL A 102 14.09 -9.50 6.31
N ASN A 103 12.86 -9.23 5.88
CA ASN A 103 11.78 -10.21 5.80
C ASN A 103 11.67 -10.70 4.36
N LEU A 104 11.92 -11.98 4.12
CA LEU A 104 11.96 -12.56 2.78
C LEU A 104 10.57 -12.67 2.14
N GLU A 105 9.52 -12.94 2.92
CA GLU A 105 8.14 -13.01 2.40
C GLU A 105 7.67 -11.64 1.88
N LEU A 106 8.10 -10.58 2.55
CA LEU A 106 7.78 -9.19 2.21
C LEU A 106 8.79 -8.60 1.21
N SER A 107 9.93 -9.25 0.97
CA SER A 107 11.04 -8.72 0.15
C SER A 107 11.50 -7.32 0.61
N GLY A 108 11.63 -7.14 1.95
CA GLY A 108 11.92 -5.81 2.46
C GLY A 108 12.42 -5.76 3.90
N PHE A 109 12.77 -4.56 4.32
CA PHE A 109 13.28 -4.26 5.66
C PHE A 109 12.14 -4.02 6.63
N VAL A 110 12.20 -4.66 7.80
CA VAL A 110 11.21 -4.54 8.89
C VAL A 110 11.90 -4.44 10.25
N GLY A 111 11.10 -4.21 11.28
CA GLY A 111 11.54 -4.21 12.68
C GLY A 111 12.04 -2.86 13.18
N ALA A 112 12.46 -2.82 14.45
CA ALA A 112 12.75 -1.61 15.20
C ALA A 112 13.84 -0.72 14.57
N THR A 113 14.90 -1.31 14.02
CA THR A 113 15.99 -0.56 13.38
C THR A 113 15.48 0.22 12.15
N THR A 114 14.67 -0.43 11.32
CA THR A 114 14.04 0.20 10.15
C THR A 114 13.09 1.32 10.57
N ALA A 115 12.21 1.06 11.54
CA ALA A 115 11.30 2.05 12.09
C ALA A 115 12.04 3.26 12.66
N GLN A 116 13.13 3.04 13.42
CA GLN A 116 13.95 4.09 13.99
C GLN A 116 14.64 4.95 12.92
N ALA A 117 15.14 4.34 11.84
CA ALA A 117 15.72 5.10 10.73
C ALA A 117 14.66 5.99 10.06
N LEU A 118 13.49 5.42 9.75
CA LEU A 118 12.39 6.14 9.11
C LEU A 118 11.77 7.23 10.00
N SER A 119 11.77 7.08 11.33
CA SER A 119 11.23 8.08 12.26
C SER A 119 11.98 9.42 12.22
N ARG A 120 13.22 9.43 11.72
CA ARG A 120 14.05 10.63 11.56
C ARG A 120 13.92 11.30 10.20
N MET A 121 13.21 10.65 9.27
CA MET A 121 12.97 11.18 7.93
C MET A 121 11.64 11.96 7.89
N ARG A 122 11.48 12.79 6.86
CA ARG A 122 10.22 13.47 6.56
C ARG A 122 9.91 13.25 5.09
N PHE A 123 8.66 12.95 4.81
CA PHE A 123 8.19 12.67 3.46
C PHE A 123 7.19 13.73 3.03
N ASP A 124 7.31 14.24 1.82
CA ASP A 124 6.31 15.12 1.23
C ASP A 124 5.05 14.34 0.90
N ILE A 125 5.25 13.12 0.39
CA ILE A 125 4.16 12.20 0.03
C ILE A 125 4.57 10.76 0.30
N SER A 126 3.64 9.95 0.80
CA SER A 126 3.83 8.51 0.97
C SER A 126 2.70 7.72 0.33
N PHE A 127 3.05 6.58 -0.26
CA PHE A 127 2.12 5.62 -0.84
C PHE A 127 2.20 4.31 -0.08
N LEU A 128 1.18 4.05 0.74
CA LEU A 128 1.12 2.88 1.60
C LEU A 128 0.15 1.84 1.03
N GLY A 129 0.62 0.61 0.93
CA GLY A 129 -0.25 -0.51 0.57
C GLY A 129 -0.98 -1.05 1.78
N THR A 130 -2.04 -1.80 1.51
CA THR A 130 -2.82 -2.45 2.55
C THR A 130 -3.23 -3.85 2.15
N LEU A 131 -3.61 -4.63 3.13
CA LEU A 131 -4.27 -5.90 2.93
C LEU A 131 -5.78 -5.74 2.90
N GLU A 132 -6.33 -4.98 3.83
CA GLU A 132 -7.76 -4.74 3.98
C GLU A 132 -8.06 -3.26 4.19
N LEU A 133 -9.14 -2.82 3.59
CA LEU A 133 -9.81 -1.54 3.83
C LEU A 133 -11.19 -1.81 4.43
N ASN A 134 -11.33 -1.60 5.73
CA ASN A 134 -12.61 -1.73 6.41
C ASN A 134 -13.17 -0.34 6.71
N VAL A 135 -14.08 0.13 5.86
CA VAL A 135 -14.67 1.47 5.98
C VAL A 135 -15.59 1.57 7.20
N ALA A 136 -16.32 0.48 7.52
CA ALA A 136 -17.27 0.48 8.63
C ALA A 136 -16.59 0.62 10.00
N ASP A 137 -15.41 0.02 10.15
CA ASP A 137 -14.63 0.05 11.40
C ASP A 137 -13.53 1.12 11.38
N ASP A 138 -13.46 1.95 10.32
CA ASP A 138 -12.39 2.94 10.10
C ASP A 138 -11.00 2.32 10.32
N CYS A 139 -10.75 1.17 9.66
CA CYS A 139 -9.53 0.38 9.90
C CYS A 139 -8.82 0.02 8.61
N VAL A 140 -7.52 0.23 8.59
CA VAL A 140 -6.59 -0.20 7.53
C VAL A 140 -5.65 -1.25 8.12
N SER A 141 -5.63 -2.44 7.54
CA SER A 141 -4.94 -3.56 8.16
C SER A 141 -3.88 -4.24 7.27
N THR A 142 -2.95 -4.91 7.94
CA THR A 142 -1.91 -5.75 7.35
C THR A 142 -1.83 -7.09 8.09
N PHE A 143 -0.94 -7.99 7.68
CA PHE A 143 -0.69 -9.27 8.37
C PHE A 143 0.35 -9.18 9.46
N ASP A 144 1.33 -8.33 9.28
CA ASP A 144 2.59 -8.35 10.02
C ASP A 144 2.70 -7.10 10.89
N MET A 145 2.91 -7.28 12.21
CA MET A 145 3.04 -6.18 13.15
C MET A 145 4.29 -5.33 12.89
N GLU A 146 5.41 -5.95 12.46
CA GLU A 146 6.63 -5.20 12.14
C GLU A 146 6.40 -4.32 10.90
N ASP A 147 5.70 -4.85 9.87
CA ASP A 147 5.27 -4.09 8.70
C ASP A 147 4.29 -2.96 9.09
N GLY A 148 3.30 -3.27 9.92
CA GLY A 148 2.36 -2.28 10.43
C GLY A 148 3.04 -1.15 11.20
N THR A 149 4.05 -1.45 12.02
CA THR A 149 4.84 -0.45 12.75
C THR A 149 5.60 0.48 11.80
N ILE A 150 6.15 -0.06 10.70
CA ILE A 150 6.79 0.75 9.66
C ILE A 150 5.78 1.71 9.03
N LYS A 151 4.61 1.21 8.63
CA LYS A 151 3.54 2.01 8.03
C LYS A 151 3.07 3.14 8.96
N GLN A 152 2.87 2.85 10.25
CA GLN A 152 2.53 3.86 11.27
C GLN A 152 3.62 4.93 11.36
N THR A 153 4.90 4.53 11.39
CA THR A 153 6.03 5.45 11.45
C THR A 153 6.06 6.38 10.24
N VAL A 154 5.87 5.85 9.05
CA VAL A 154 5.85 6.63 7.80
C VAL A 154 4.65 7.57 7.76
N LEU A 155 3.47 7.08 8.11
CA LEU A 155 2.23 7.88 8.16
C LEU A 155 2.41 9.12 9.06
N ALA A 156 2.96 8.93 10.25
CA ALA A 156 3.23 10.01 11.21
C ALA A 156 4.30 11.03 10.73
N ASN A 157 5.12 10.66 9.75
CA ASN A 157 6.22 11.48 9.24
C ASN A 157 5.98 12.02 7.82
N SER A 158 4.79 11.83 7.26
CA SER A 158 4.41 12.26 5.92
C SER A 158 3.48 13.47 5.96
N ARG A 159 3.68 14.42 5.03
CA ARG A 159 2.76 15.57 4.87
C ARG A 159 1.44 15.14 4.21
N LYS A 160 1.55 14.25 3.21
CA LYS A 160 0.42 13.63 2.53
C LYS A 160 0.64 12.13 2.50
N SER A 161 -0.38 11.35 2.82
CA SER A 161 -0.33 9.90 2.78
C SER A 161 -1.50 9.35 2.01
N TYR A 162 -1.22 8.53 1.01
CA TYR A 162 -2.22 7.89 0.19
C TYR A 162 -2.14 6.37 0.33
N LEU A 163 -3.30 5.74 0.46
CA LEU A 163 -3.42 4.31 0.29
C LEU A 163 -3.43 3.98 -1.20
N VAL A 164 -2.63 3.00 -1.62
CA VAL A 164 -2.65 2.43 -2.97
C VAL A 164 -3.24 1.03 -2.89
N ALA A 165 -4.50 0.91 -3.26
CA ALA A 165 -5.28 -0.29 -3.03
C ALA A 165 -6.23 -0.57 -4.21
N ASP A 166 -6.13 -1.77 -4.79
CA ASP A 166 -7.13 -2.23 -5.74
C ASP A 166 -8.47 -2.53 -5.04
N SER A 167 -9.55 -2.49 -5.79
CA SER A 167 -10.92 -2.66 -5.30
C SER A 167 -11.17 -3.96 -4.54
N HIS A 168 -10.33 -4.98 -4.76
CA HIS A 168 -10.40 -6.24 -4.04
C HIS A 168 -10.10 -6.08 -2.54
N LYS A 169 -9.33 -5.06 -2.15
CA LYS A 169 -8.94 -4.79 -0.76
C LYS A 169 -10.09 -4.42 0.17
N PHE A 170 -11.23 -4.07 -0.37
CA PHE A 170 -12.48 -3.89 0.37
C PHE A 170 -13.17 -5.21 0.76
N HIS A 171 -12.65 -6.35 0.29
CA HIS A 171 -13.24 -7.68 0.49
C HIS A 171 -12.28 -8.70 1.12
N THR A 172 -11.05 -8.29 1.42
CA THR A 172 -10.05 -9.10 2.12
C THR A 172 -10.12 -8.88 3.63
N ARG A 173 -9.38 -9.66 4.41
CA ARG A 173 -9.26 -9.50 5.86
C ARG A 173 -7.83 -9.48 6.29
N GLY A 174 -7.46 -8.47 7.08
CA GLY A 174 -6.23 -8.38 7.82
C GLY A 174 -6.41 -8.75 9.29
N ASN A 175 -5.32 -8.96 9.98
CA ASN A 175 -5.33 -9.32 11.40
C ASN A 175 -4.65 -8.27 12.29
N TYR A 176 -4.07 -7.24 11.70
CA TYR A 176 -3.42 -6.15 12.42
C TYR A 176 -3.82 -4.79 11.82
N CYS A 177 -4.69 -4.06 12.53
CA CYS A 177 -5.09 -2.71 12.16
C CYS A 177 -3.95 -1.76 12.51
N TYR A 178 -3.29 -1.18 11.51
CA TYR A 178 -2.14 -0.31 11.74
C TYR A 178 -2.50 1.18 11.73
N ALA A 179 -3.63 1.57 11.15
CA ALA A 179 -4.07 2.95 11.08
C ALA A 179 -5.59 3.03 10.93
N ARG A 180 -6.15 4.20 11.17
CA ARG A 180 -7.50 4.53 10.73
C ARG A 180 -7.46 4.93 9.26
N LEU A 181 -8.54 4.67 8.54
CA LEU A 181 -8.69 5.16 7.18
C LEU A 181 -8.67 6.70 7.15
N SER A 182 -9.28 7.33 8.17
CA SER A 182 -9.32 8.78 8.38
C SER A 182 -7.96 9.44 8.66
N ASP A 183 -6.90 8.65 8.92
CA ASP A 183 -5.53 9.19 9.09
C ASP A 183 -4.86 9.51 7.74
N PHE A 184 -5.45 9.07 6.62
CA PHE A 184 -4.90 9.26 5.29
C PHE A 184 -5.46 10.50 4.60
N THR A 185 -4.67 11.09 3.69
CA THR A 185 -5.12 12.15 2.79
C THR A 185 -6.12 11.62 1.77
N GLY A 186 -5.90 10.41 1.28
CA GLY A 186 -6.78 9.80 0.28
C GLY A 186 -6.46 8.36 -0.03
N ILE A 187 -7.31 7.79 -0.88
CA ILE A 187 -7.15 6.45 -1.47
C ILE A 187 -6.99 6.60 -2.97
N VAL A 188 -5.96 5.98 -3.51
CA VAL A 188 -5.80 5.78 -4.96
C VAL A 188 -6.24 4.37 -5.29
N THR A 189 -7.33 4.24 -6.04
CA THR A 189 -7.93 2.95 -6.38
C THR A 189 -8.30 2.86 -7.87
N ASP A 190 -8.49 1.65 -8.36
CA ASP A 190 -8.94 1.39 -9.73
C ASP A 190 -10.43 1.67 -9.90
N SER A 191 -11.23 1.20 -8.94
CA SER A 191 -12.69 1.35 -8.94
C SER A 191 -13.26 1.28 -7.53
N ILE A 192 -14.40 1.91 -7.33
CA ILE A 192 -15.14 1.89 -6.07
C ILE A 192 -16.63 2.15 -6.36
N ASP A 193 -17.51 1.48 -5.66
CA ASP A 193 -18.94 1.73 -5.75
C ASP A 193 -19.33 3.07 -5.09
N ASP A 194 -20.44 3.66 -5.56
CA ASP A 194 -20.89 4.99 -5.11
C ASP A 194 -21.16 5.07 -3.61
N LYS A 195 -21.65 3.99 -3.01
CA LYS A 195 -21.95 3.92 -1.58
C LYS A 195 -20.67 4.03 -0.77
N ARG A 196 -19.67 3.19 -1.05
CA ARG A 196 -18.37 3.25 -0.36
C ARG A 196 -17.65 4.56 -0.61
N ARG A 197 -17.72 5.08 -1.84
CA ARG A 197 -17.17 6.39 -2.16
C ARG A 197 -17.75 7.46 -1.26
N ALA A 198 -19.08 7.50 -1.11
CA ALA A 198 -19.74 8.47 -0.26
C ALA A 198 -19.37 8.31 1.23
N GLU A 199 -19.26 7.07 1.72
CA GLU A 199 -18.81 6.78 3.09
C GLU A 199 -17.39 7.30 3.34
N ILE A 200 -16.45 7.04 2.42
CA ILE A 200 -15.04 7.46 2.54
C ILE A 200 -14.91 8.99 2.45
N VAL A 201 -15.58 9.61 1.49
CA VAL A 201 -15.61 11.08 1.37
C VAL A 201 -16.23 11.72 2.62
N GLY A 202 -17.22 11.07 3.23
CA GLY A 202 -17.81 11.46 4.51
C GLY A 202 -16.81 11.47 5.69
N LEU A 203 -15.73 10.70 5.60
CA LEU A 203 -14.60 10.74 6.57
C LEU A 203 -13.60 11.87 6.27
N GLY A 204 -13.81 12.67 5.23
CA GLY A 204 -12.90 13.74 4.82
C GLY A 204 -11.69 13.27 3.98
N ILE A 205 -11.78 12.09 3.36
CA ILE A 205 -10.70 11.44 2.62
C ILE A 205 -10.97 11.52 1.12
N ASP A 206 -9.94 11.86 0.34
CA ASP A 206 -10.03 11.89 -1.11
C ASP A 206 -10.12 10.46 -1.70
N VAL A 207 -10.94 10.29 -2.75
CA VAL A 207 -11.00 9.04 -3.54
C VAL A 207 -10.65 9.34 -4.99
N LEU A 208 -9.50 8.86 -5.41
CA LEU A 208 -8.85 9.11 -6.69
C LEU A 208 -8.89 7.91 -7.61
#